data_b473a78d3d87f2448c43b3fe2d85998d
#
_entry.id   b473a78d3d87f2448c43b3fe2d85998d
#
_cell.length_a   1.000
_cell.length_b   1.000
_cell.length_c   1.000
_cell.angle_alpha   90.00
_cell.angle_beta   90.00
_cell.angle_gamma   90.00
#
_symmetry.space_group_name_H-M   'P 1'
#
loop_
_entity.id
_entity.type
_entity.pdbx_description
1 polymer ?
#
loop_
_entity_poly.entity_id
_entity_poly.type
_entity_poly.pdbx_seq_one_letter_code
_entity_poly.pdbx_strand_id
1 'polypeptide(L)'
;MIEKIILGTYTRRESKGIYTIDLDTEKEELANLSLAVEENSPTYVAKSKAGNLYTVTSVDGLGGAGAYDKDFHFLNAVTESGAPLCYVAVDEARQLLYGANYHKGEVNVYHILGDGELKAADSIFHQEATGPHKNQDHAHVHYTDLTPDQRLVVCDLGTDRVYTYDVSENGKLNLVTTFTAEPGTGCLLY
;
A
#
# COMPACT_ATOMS: atom_id res chain seq x y z
N MET A 1 28.17 -8.04 -5.30
CA MET A 1 27.58 -6.75 -4.82
C MET A 1 26.63 -7.03 -3.68
N ILE A 2 26.60 -6.20 -2.63
CA ILE A 2 25.63 -6.38 -1.55
C ILE A 2 24.45 -5.42 -1.75
N GLU A 3 23.27 -5.97 -1.83
CA GLU A 3 22.00 -5.23 -1.90
C GLU A 3 21.20 -5.44 -0.62
N LYS A 4 20.62 -4.35 -0.08
CA LYS A 4 19.79 -4.41 1.12
C LYS A 4 18.31 -4.54 0.73
N ILE A 5 17.69 -5.62 1.16
CA ILE A 5 16.26 -5.91 0.97
C ILE A 5 15.52 -5.52 2.25
N ILE A 6 14.38 -4.84 2.10
CA ILE A 6 13.47 -4.50 3.19
C ILE A 6 12.30 -5.50 3.17
N LEU A 7 11.99 -6.07 4.32
CA LEU A 7 10.95 -7.08 4.49
C LEU A 7 9.86 -6.57 5.43
N GLY A 8 8.65 -6.42 4.91
CA GLY A 8 7.44 -6.25 5.72
C GLY A 8 6.93 -7.60 6.21
N THR A 9 6.35 -7.65 7.40
CA THR A 9 5.94 -8.93 8.00
C THR A 9 4.59 -8.86 8.71
N TYR A 10 3.97 -10.03 8.93
CA TYR A 10 2.91 -10.19 9.94
C TYR A 10 3.53 -10.38 11.32
N THR A 11 3.08 -9.62 12.33
CA THR A 11 3.59 -9.71 13.71
C THR A 11 2.74 -10.63 14.61
N ARG A 12 2.04 -11.59 14.01
CA ARG A 12 1.12 -12.50 14.71
C ARG A 12 1.83 -13.63 15.50
N ARG A 13 3.15 -13.78 15.30
CA ARG A 13 3.99 -14.81 15.94
C ARG A 13 5.26 -14.17 16.49
N GLU A 14 6.42 -14.55 15.95
CA GLU A 14 7.74 -14.12 16.45
C GLU A 14 8.25 -12.83 15.78
N SER A 15 7.75 -12.49 14.60
CA SER A 15 8.15 -11.27 13.93
C SER A 15 7.67 -10.04 14.69
N LYS A 16 8.48 -8.99 14.71
CA LYS A 16 8.22 -7.75 15.44
C LYS A 16 7.95 -6.54 14.54
N GLY A 17 8.08 -6.69 13.21
CA GLY A 17 7.85 -5.55 12.33
C GLY A 17 8.60 -5.63 11.01
N ILE A 18 9.35 -4.57 10.68
CA ILE A 18 10.12 -4.43 9.45
C ILE A 18 11.55 -4.92 9.69
N TYR A 19 12.04 -5.76 8.78
CA TYR A 19 13.39 -6.29 8.81
C TYR A 19 14.19 -5.85 7.59
N THR A 20 15.50 -5.91 7.70
CA THR A 20 16.42 -5.83 6.57
C THR A 20 17.23 -7.10 6.47
N ILE A 21 17.58 -7.50 5.24
CA ILE A 21 18.47 -8.61 4.95
C ILE A 21 19.38 -8.22 3.80
N ASP A 22 20.63 -8.64 3.84
CA ASP A 22 21.59 -8.40 2.76
C ASP A 22 21.57 -9.55 1.76
N LEU A 23 21.49 -9.21 0.46
CA LEU A 23 21.68 -10.13 -0.66
C LEU A 23 23.07 -9.91 -1.26
N ASP A 24 23.96 -10.91 -1.15
CA ASP A 24 25.19 -10.93 -1.94
C ASP A 24 24.88 -11.53 -3.32
N THR A 25 24.80 -10.67 -4.34
CA THR A 25 24.45 -11.08 -5.70
C THR A 25 25.54 -11.87 -6.43
N GLU A 26 26.78 -11.87 -5.91
CA GLU A 26 27.87 -12.65 -6.48
C GLU A 26 27.94 -14.05 -5.91
N LYS A 27 27.61 -14.19 -4.62
CA LYS A 27 27.57 -15.48 -3.94
C LYS A 27 26.17 -16.13 -3.97
N GLU A 28 25.14 -15.37 -4.36
CA GLU A 28 23.73 -15.79 -4.32
C GLU A 28 23.28 -16.18 -2.90
N GLU A 29 23.74 -15.43 -1.89
CA GLU A 29 23.49 -15.70 -0.48
C GLU A 29 22.72 -14.56 0.20
N LEU A 30 21.81 -14.93 1.11
CA LEU A 30 21.12 -14.01 2.02
C LEU A 30 21.78 -14.08 3.40
N ALA A 31 22.10 -12.91 3.98
CA ALA A 31 22.78 -12.82 5.29
C ALA A 31 22.32 -11.58 6.07
N ASN A 32 22.75 -11.49 7.32
CA ASN A 32 22.58 -10.30 8.17
C ASN A 32 21.12 -9.84 8.35
N LEU A 33 20.19 -10.82 8.51
CA LEU A 33 18.82 -10.49 8.88
C LEU A 33 18.79 -9.69 10.19
N SER A 34 18.19 -8.51 10.18
CA SER A 34 18.10 -7.65 11.36
C SER A 34 16.74 -6.93 11.43
N LEU A 35 16.24 -6.72 12.65
CA LEU A 35 15.06 -5.88 12.89
C LEU A 35 15.44 -4.42 12.66
N ALA A 36 14.73 -3.76 11.75
CA ALA A 36 14.90 -2.33 11.47
C ALA A 36 13.91 -1.48 12.26
N VAL A 37 12.64 -1.91 12.32
CA VAL A 37 11.54 -1.17 12.98
C VAL A 37 10.60 -2.15 13.69
N GLU A 38 10.23 -1.86 14.93
CA GLU A 38 9.07 -2.48 15.56
C GLU A 38 7.79 -1.79 15.07
N GLU A 39 6.95 -2.54 14.35
CA GLU A 39 5.71 -2.05 13.76
C GLU A 39 4.66 -3.16 13.75
N ASN A 40 3.38 -2.80 13.90
CA ASN A 40 2.30 -3.79 13.92
C ASN A 40 1.89 -4.22 12.52
N SER A 41 2.26 -5.44 12.16
CA SER A 41 1.89 -6.10 10.90
C SER A 41 2.10 -5.23 9.66
N PRO A 42 3.32 -4.69 9.45
CA PRO A 42 3.68 -3.89 8.27
C PRO A 42 3.81 -4.82 7.06
N THR A 43 2.71 -5.37 6.60
CA THR A 43 2.67 -6.45 5.61
C THR A 43 3.01 -6.00 4.19
N TYR A 44 2.97 -4.70 3.95
CA TYR A 44 3.42 -4.09 2.71
C TYR A 44 4.22 -2.81 2.98
N VAL A 45 5.28 -2.61 2.20
CA VAL A 45 6.18 -1.47 2.32
C VAL A 45 6.50 -0.90 0.94
N ALA A 46 6.64 0.42 0.84
CA ALA A 46 7.08 1.13 -0.35
C ALA A 46 8.18 2.12 0.04
N LYS A 47 9.20 2.27 -0.81
CA LYS A 47 10.32 3.18 -0.58
C LYS A 47 10.34 4.28 -1.63
N SER A 48 10.43 5.53 -1.18
CA SER A 48 10.59 6.68 -2.08
C SER A 48 12.03 6.80 -2.60
N LYS A 49 12.22 7.58 -3.67
CA LYS A 49 13.55 7.92 -4.20
C LYS A 49 14.39 8.72 -3.19
N ALA A 50 13.75 9.48 -2.30
CA ALA A 50 14.40 10.17 -1.19
C ALA A 50 14.92 9.21 -0.10
N GLY A 51 14.47 7.95 -0.14
CA GLY A 51 14.86 6.92 0.80
C GLY A 51 13.85 6.68 1.93
N ASN A 52 12.82 7.50 2.06
CA ASN A 52 11.79 7.33 3.07
C ASN A 52 10.99 6.05 2.81
N LEU A 53 10.57 5.40 3.90
CA LEU A 53 9.80 4.17 3.86
C LEU A 53 8.37 4.43 4.30
N TYR A 54 7.42 3.92 3.53
CA TYR A 54 5.99 3.95 3.83
C TYR A 54 5.47 2.54 4.00
N THR A 55 4.59 2.34 4.96
CA THR A 55 4.07 1.01 5.28
C THR A 55 2.59 1.05 5.61
N VAL A 56 1.93 -0.07 5.43
CA VAL A 56 0.63 -0.29 6.06
C VAL A 56 0.84 -0.39 7.56
N THR A 57 -0.04 0.21 8.36
CA THR A 57 0.07 0.23 9.82
C THR A 57 -1.28 0.05 10.51
N SER A 58 -1.22 -0.40 11.76
CA SER A 58 -2.38 -0.46 12.64
C SER A 58 -1.99 -0.05 14.06
N VAL A 59 -2.62 0.99 14.57
CA VAL A 59 -2.37 1.54 15.92
C VAL A 59 -3.69 1.59 16.68
N ASP A 60 -3.78 0.94 17.82
CA ASP A 60 -4.95 0.95 18.73
C ASP A 60 -6.30 0.66 18.03
N GLY A 61 -6.30 -0.25 17.05
CA GLY A 61 -7.48 -0.62 16.27
C GLY A 61 -7.83 0.36 15.15
N LEU A 62 -6.99 1.35 14.89
CA LEU A 62 -7.06 2.22 13.72
C LEU A 62 -6.12 1.71 12.64
N GLY A 63 -6.55 1.69 11.39
CA GLY A 63 -5.76 1.27 10.24
C GLY A 63 -5.35 2.45 9.35
N GLY A 64 -4.22 2.32 8.64
CA GLY A 64 -3.77 3.37 7.72
C GLY A 64 -2.35 3.17 7.22
N ALA A 65 -1.65 4.27 6.97
CA ALA A 65 -0.27 4.31 6.50
C ALA A 65 0.66 4.97 7.52
N GLY A 66 1.85 4.37 7.72
CA GLY A 66 2.95 4.91 8.52
C GLY A 66 4.11 5.36 7.64
N ALA A 67 4.86 6.37 8.11
CA ALA A 67 6.02 6.93 7.44
C ALA A 67 7.26 6.88 8.33
N TYR A 68 8.40 6.56 7.73
CA TYR A 68 9.72 6.51 8.34
C TYR A 68 10.74 7.22 7.44
N ASP A 69 11.73 7.84 8.03
CA ASP A 69 12.85 8.39 7.27
C ASP A 69 13.77 7.28 6.71
N LYS A 70 14.79 7.70 5.94
CA LYS A 70 15.79 6.80 5.34
C LYS A 70 16.60 5.97 6.36
N ASP A 71 16.65 6.41 7.61
CA ASP A 71 17.35 5.78 8.73
C ASP A 71 16.40 4.99 9.65
N PHE A 72 15.16 4.79 9.21
CA PHE A 72 14.06 4.09 9.89
C PHE A 72 13.55 4.78 11.17
N HIS A 73 13.73 6.09 11.33
CA HIS A 73 13.07 6.81 12.40
C HIS A 73 11.63 7.12 12.01
N PHE A 74 10.72 6.87 12.94
CA PHE A 74 9.29 7.15 12.74
C PHE A 74 9.05 8.65 12.54
N LEU A 75 8.35 8.99 11.48
CA LEU A 75 7.92 10.36 11.18
C LEU A 75 6.50 10.58 11.69
N ASN A 76 5.53 9.93 11.08
CA ASN A 76 4.13 9.96 11.53
C ASN A 76 3.34 8.76 10.99
N ALA A 77 2.08 8.66 11.42
CA ALA A 77 1.09 7.78 10.80
C ALA A 77 -0.21 8.55 10.55
N VAL A 78 -0.89 8.24 9.45
CA VAL A 78 -2.24 8.70 9.17
C VAL A 78 -3.14 7.48 9.21
N THR A 79 -3.98 7.43 10.24
CA THR A 79 -4.86 6.29 10.53
C THR A 79 -6.30 6.72 10.67
N GLU A 80 -7.22 5.81 10.44
CA GLU A 80 -8.65 5.98 10.61
C GLU A 80 -9.28 4.72 11.21
N SER A 81 -10.54 4.81 11.63
CA SER A 81 -11.25 3.66 12.20
C SER A 81 -11.42 2.52 11.17
N GLY A 82 -11.12 1.31 11.59
CA GLY A 82 -11.29 0.10 10.80
C GLY A 82 -9.98 -0.63 10.51
N ALA A 83 -10.04 -1.54 9.53
CA ALA A 83 -8.92 -2.40 9.16
C ALA A 83 -7.76 -1.62 8.50
N PRO A 84 -6.51 -2.09 8.66
CA PRO A 84 -5.36 -1.51 7.98
C PRO A 84 -5.43 -1.68 6.46
N LEU A 85 -4.62 -0.89 5.76
CA LEU A 85 -4.34 -1.09 4.35
C LEU A 85 -3.68 -2.46 4.11
N CYS A 86 -3.75 -2.95 2.88
CA CYS A 86 -3.02 -4.14 2.44
C CYS A 86 -1.93 -3.84 1.41
N TYR A 87 -1.95 -2.65 0.82
CA TYR A 87 -1.00 -2.22 -0.19
C TYR A 87 -0.73 -0.72 -0.09
N VAL A 88 0.49 -0.30 -0.42
CA VAL A 88 0.86 1.12 -0.58
C VAL A 88 1.79 1.29 -1.79
N ALA A 89 1.63 2.41 -2.54
CA ALA A 89 2.50 2.78 -3.66
C ALA A 89 2.85 4.26 -3.63
N VAL A 90 4.09 4.61 -4.00
CA VAL A 90 4.61 5.99 -4.00
C VAL A 90 4.50 6.60 -5.39
N ASP A 91 3.88 7.75 -5.50
CA ASP A 91 3.93 8.63 -6.66
C ASP A 91 4.99 9.72 -6.44
N GLU A 92 6.15 9.49 -7.02
CA GLU A 92 7.26 10.43 -6.91
C GLU A 92 7.03 11.76 -7.63
N ALA A 93 6.21 11.75 -8.68
CA ALA A 93 5.99 12.94 -9.50
C ALA A 93 5.09 13.95 -8.78
N ARG A 94 4.03 13.46 -8.11
CA ARG A 94 3.05 14.30 -7.41
C ARG A 94 3.28 14.36 -5.90
N GLN A 95 4.30 13.63 -5.39
CA GLN A 95 4.54 13.45 -3.95
C GLN A 95 3.27 12.96 -3.24
N LEU A 96 2.74 11.85 -3.73
CA LEU A 96 1.58 11.17 -3.17
C LEU A 96 1.92 9.73 -2.77
N LEU A 97 1.15 9.22 -1.81
CA LEU A 97 1.11 7.80 -1.48
C LEU A 97 -0.32 7.31 -1.71
N TYR A 98 -0.46 6.20 -2.42
CA TYR A 98 -1.74 5.52 -2.61
C TYR A 98 -1.83 4.32 -1.68
N GLY A 99 -3.00 4.07 -1.12
CA GLY A 99 -3.28 2.94 -0.27
C GLY A 99 -4.49 2.14 -0.76
N ALA A 100 -4.39 0.81 -0.71
CA ALA A 100 -5.51 -0.09 -0.92
C ALA A 100 -6.00 -0.66 0.41
N ASN A 101 -7.29 -0.53 0.71
CA ASN A 101 -7.90 -1.12 1.89
C ASN A 101 -8.86 -2.25 1.49
N TYR A 102 -8.38 -3.48 1.68
CA TYR A 102 -9.11 -4.69 1.32
C TYR A 102 -10.43 -4.83 2.07
N HIS A 103 -10.41 -4.60 3.38
CA HIS A 103 -11.58 -4.82 4.23
C HIS A 103 -12.62 -3.71 4.16
N LYS A 104 -12.25 -2.54 3.68
CA LYS A 104 -13.16 -1.39 3.52
C LYS A 104 -13.62 -1.18 2.08
N GLY A 105 -12.98 -1.83 1.11
CA GLY A 105 -13.20 -1.55 -0.31
C GLY A 105 -12.84 -0.12 -0.68
N GLU A 106 -11.78 0.41 -0.09
CA GLU A 106 -11.41 1.82 -0.14
C GLU A 106 -10.04 2.03 -0.76
N VAL A 107 -9.94 3.06 -1.60
CA VAL A 107 -8.67 3.63 -2.09
C VAL A 107 -8.37 4.87 -1.27
N ASN A 108 -7.20 4.94 -0.65
CA ASN A 108 -6.75 6.10 0.11
C ASN A 108 -5.64 6.85 -0.63
N VAL A 109 -5.63 8.17 -0.53
CA VAL A 109 -4.57 9.03 -1.07
C VAL A 109 -4.02 9.91 0.04
N TYR A 110 -2.70 9.99 0.13
CA TYR A 110 -1.99 10.82 1.09
C TYR A 110 -0.99 11.73 0.37
N HIS A 111 -0.85 12.97 0.82
CA HIS A 111 0.30 13.80 0.46
C HIS A 111 1.54 13.31 1.21
N ILE A 112 2.66 13.26 0.49
CA ILE A 112 4.00 13.14 1.09
C ILE A 112 4.54 14.57 1.24
N LEU A 113 4.73 15.01 2.47
CA LEU A 113 5.23 16.34 2.78
C LEU A 113 6.75 16.43 2.58
N GLY A 114 7.31 17.65 2.58
CA GLY A 114 8.73 17.87 2.30
C GLY A 114 9.71 17.20 3.26
N ASP A 115 9.27 16.86 4.47
CA ASP A 115 10.00 16.10 5.49
C ASP A 115 9.74 14.58 5.41
N GLY A 116 8.84 14.15 4.53
CA GLY A 116 8.45 12.75 4.36
C GLY A 116 7.22 12.33 5.16
N GLU A 117 6.66 13.19 6.00
CA GLU A 117 5.42 12.92 6.72
C GLU A 117 4.23 12.76 5.76
N LEU A 118 3.21 12.03 6.21
CA LEU A 118 1.97 11.83 5.47
C LEU A 118 0.87 12.76 5.96
N LYS A 119 0.01 13.17 5.02
CA LYS A 119 -1.24 13.89 5.32
C LYS A 119 -2.34 13.37 4.39
N ALA A 120 -3.52 13.03 4.95
CA ALA A 120 -4.66 12.59 4.14
C ALA A 120 -5.02 13.63 3.07
N ALA A 121 -5.30 13.16 1.86
CA ALA A 121 -5.67 13.98 0.70
C ALA A 121 -7.06 13.64 0.17
N ASP A 122 -7.32 12.39 -0.15
CA ASP A 122 -8.60 11.92 -0.72
C ASP A 122 -8.86 10.46 -0.35
N SER A 123 -10.10 10.01 -0.46
CA SER A 123 -10.44 8.59 -0.43
C SER A 123 -11.70 8.30 -1.26
N ILE A 124 -11.77 7.10 -1.82
CA ILE A 124 -12.93 6.62 -2.59
C ILE A 124 -13.29 5.21 -2.11
N PHE A 125 -14.57 5.00 -1.80
CA PHE A 125 -15.14 3.68 -1.55
C PHE A 125 -15.77 3.14 -2.83
N HIS A 126 -15.45 1.89 -3.18
CA HIS A 126 -16.15 1.18 -4.23
C HIS A 126 -17.48 0.64 -3.70
N GLN A 127 -18.55 0.82 -4.47
CA GLN A 127 -19.93 0.48 -4.07
C GLN A 127 -20.68 -0.33 -5.13
N GLU A 128 -19.97 -0.82 -6.15
CA GLU A 128 -20.55 -1.60 -7.23
C GLU A 128 -20.97 -2.99 -6.76
N ALA A 129 -21.82 -3.63 -7.56
CA ALA A 129 -22.25 -5.00 -7.30
C ALA A 129 -21.06 -5.96 -7.23
N THR A 130 -21.09 -6.83 -6.26
CA THR A 130 -20.05 -7.83 -5.99
C THR A 130 -20.15 -9.03 -6.91
N GLY A 131 -19.07 -9.79 -7.04
CA GLY A 131 -19.03 -11.06 -7.75
C GLY A 131 -19.75 -12.19 -7.00
N PRO A 132 -19.87 -13.36 -7.63
CA PRO A 132 -20.65 -14.48 -7.08
C PRO A 132 -19.87 -15.34 -6.07
N HIS A 133 -18.57 -15.13 -5.89
CA HIS A 133 -17.76 -15.96 -5.00
C HIS A 133 -17.99 -15.58 -3.53
N LYS A 134 -17.96 -16.56 -2.64
CA LYS A 134 -18.17 -16.35 -1.18
C LYS A 134 -17.24 -15.32 -0.52
N ASN A 135 -16.09 -15.04 -1.12
CA ASN A 135 -15.13 -14.03 -0.65
C ASN A 135 -15.35 -12.66 -1.31
N GLN A 136 -16.43 -12.49 -2.05
CA GLN A 136 -16.83 -11.25 -2.71
C GLN A 136 -18.10 -10.70 -2.03
N ASP A 137 -18.11 -10.68 -0.70
CA ASP A 137 -19.24 -10.22 0.13
C ASP A 137 -19.41 -8.69 0.11
N HIS A 138 -18.35 -7.96 -0.23
CA HIS A 138 -18.33 -6.51 -0.48
C HIS A 138 -17.15 -6.17 -1.41
N ALA A 139 -16.91 -4.87 -1.67
CA ALA A 139 -15.74 -4.42 -2.40
C ALA A 139 -14.44 -4.72 -1.62
N HIS A 140 -13.42 -5.22 -2.31
CA HIS A 140 -12.13 -5.59 -1.74
C HIS A 140 -11.00 -4.99 -2.57
N VAL A 141 -10.66 -3.73 -2.31
CA VAL A 141 -9.54 -3.06 -2.97
C VAL A 141 -8.23 -3.66 -2.48
N HIS A 142 -7.51 -4.33 -3.37
CA HIS A 142 -6.31 -5.09 -3.01
C HIS A 142 -5.01 -4.50 -3.56
N TYR A 143 -5.07 -3.78 -4.67
CA TYR A 143 -3.91 -3.23 -5.36
C TYR A 143 -4.20 -1.81 -5.86
N THR A 144 -3.20 -0.95 -5.79
CA THR A 144 -3.25 0.42 -6.32
C THR A 144 -1.85 0.89 -6.69
N ASP A 145 -1.58 1.13 -7.99
CA ASP A 145 -0.28 1.60 -8.46
C ASP A 145 -0.43 2.38 -9.77
N LEU A 146 0.64 3.04 -10.19
CA LEU A 146 0.65 3.89 -11.38
C LEU A 146 0.93 3.10 -12.66
N THR A 147 0.21 3.46 -13.71
CA THR A 147 0.57 3.10 -15.09
C THR A 147 1.73 3.94 -15.59
N PRO A 148 2.41 3.53 -16.69
CA PRO A 148 3.48 4.33 -17.29
C PRO A 148 3.05 5.75 -17.72
N ASP A 149 1.77 5.94 -18.04
CA ASP A 149 1.18 7.24 -18.38
C ASP A 149 0.61 8.00 -17.16
N GLN A 150 1.03 7.59 -15.95
CA GLN A 150 0.76 8.27 -14.68
C GLN A 150 -0.71 8.29 -14.24
N ARG A 151 -1.51 7.32 -14.67
CA ARG A 151 -2.83 7.05 -14.12
C ARG A 151 -2.74 6.05 -12.98
N LEU A 152 -3.67 6.15 -12.04
CA LEU A 152 -3.80 5.15 -10.97
C LEU A 152 -4.66 3.99 -11.46
N VAL A 153 -4.11 2.76 -11.41
CA VAL A 153 -4.86 1.52 -11.59
C VAL A 153 -5.17 0.91 -10.24
N VAL A 154 -6.41 0.51 -10.06
CA VAL A 154 -6.91 -0.11 -8.83
C VAL A 154 -7.60 -1.42 -9.16
N CYS A 155 -7.23 -2.49 -8.46
CA CYS A 155 -7.87 -3.79 -8.59
C CYS A 155 -8.74 -4.07 -7.38
N ASP A 156 -9.99 -4.41 -7.64
CA ASP A 156 -10.99 -4.75 -6.63
C ASP A 156 -11.46 -6.19 -6.83
N LEU A 157 -11.01 -7.06 -5.93
CA LEU A 157 -11.36 -8.47 -5.93
C LEU A 157 -12.86 -8.68 -5.67
N GLY A 158 -13.47 -7.87 -4.82
CA GLY A 158 -14.87 -8.04 -4.42
C GLY A 158 -15.84 -7.77 -5.55
N THR A 159 -15.50 -6.85 -6.46
CA THR A 159 -16.39 -6.40 -7.55
C THR A 159 -16.02 -6.96 -8.92
N ASP A 160 -14.98 -7.81 -9.05
CA ASP A 160 -14.42 -8.28 -10.32
C ASP A 160 -14.03 -7.13 -11.27
N ARG A 161 -13.47 -6.03 -10.74
CA ARG A 161 -13.19 -4.83 -11.54
C ARG A 161 -11.76 -4.33 -11.39
N VAL A 162 -11.30 -3.73 -12.49
CA VAL A 162 -10.13 -2.87 -12.52
C VAL A 162 -10.59 -1.46 -12.85
N TYR A 163 -10.23 -0.52 -12.00
CA TYR A 163 -10.54 0.90 -12.17
C TYR A 163 -9.30 1.66 -12.60
N THR A 164 -9.47 2.68 -13.42
CA THR A 164 -8.41 3.61 -13.79
C THR A 164 -8.85 5.02 -13.45
N TYR A 165 -8.01 5.73 -12.72
CA TYR A 165 -8.25 7.11 -12.30
C TYR A 165 -7.20 8.06 -12.87
N ASP A 166 -7.62 9.24 -13.31
CA ASP A 166 -6.74 10.41 -13.39
C ASP A 166 -6.56 10.96 -11.97
N VAL A 167 -5.32 11.33 -11.65
CA VAL A 167 -4.95 11.89 -10.35
C VAL A 167 -4.53 13.33 -10.52
N SER A 168 -5.19 14.25 -9.83
CA SER A 168 -4.82 15.65 -9.84
C SER A 168 -3.59 15.94 -8.94
N GLU A 169 -2.96 17.10 -9.13
CA GLU A 169 -1.80 17.56 -8.33
C GLU A 169 -2.09 17.61 -6.81
N ASN A 170 -3.34 17.82 -6.43
CA ASN A 170 -3.77 17.82 -5.02
C ASN A 170 -4.28 16.45 -4.54
N GLY A 171 -4.00 15.38 -5.28
CA GLY A 171 -4.30 14.00 -4.90
C GLY A 171 -5.74 13.56 -5.10
N LYS A 172 -6.60 14.40 -5.75
CA LYS A 172 -7.99 14.01 -5.99
C LYS A 172 -8.09 13.00 -7.13
N LEU A 173 -8.85 11.94 -6.89
CA LEU A 173 -9.12 10.87 -7.85
C LEU A 173 -10.34 11.20 -8.73
N ASN A 174 -10.20 11.04 -10.06
CA ASN A 174 -11.28 11.16 -11.02
C ASN A 174 -11.36 9.91 -11.88
N LEU A 175 -12.46 9.16 -11.79
CA LEU A 175 -12.65 7.92 -12.53
C LEU A 175 -12.61 8.17 -14.03
N VAL A 176 -11.73 7.47 -14.74
CA VAL A 176 -11.59 7.50 -16.20
C VAL A 176 -12.38 6.36 -16.82
N THR A 177 -12.13 5.14 -16.36
CA THR A 177 -12.78 3.95 -16.91
C THR A 177 -12.75 2.79 -15.91
N THR A 178 -13.62 1.83 -16.15
CA THR A 178 -13.71 0.58 -15.40
C THR A 178 -13.73 -0.59 -16.36
N PHE A 179 -12.87 -1.56 -16.15
CA PHE A 179 -12.95 -2.87 -16.79
C PHE A 179 -13.64 -3.85 -15.83
N THR A 180 -14.65 -4.57 -16.31
CA THR A 180 -15.31 -5.63 -15.54
C THR A 180 -14.88 -6.98 -16.11
N ALA A 181 -14.27 -7.79 -15.25
CA ALA A 181 -13.87 -9.16 -15.59
C ALA A 181 -15.07 -10.12 -15.52
N GLU A 182 -14.86 -11.36 -15.96
CA GLU A 182 -15.88 -12.42 -15.81
C GLU A 182 -16.22 -12.63 -14.33
N PRO A 183 -17.50 -12.86 -14.00
CA PRO A 183 -17.94 -13.03 -12.62
C PRO A 183 -17.16 -14.12 -11.88
N GLY A 184 -16.63 -13.79 -10.70
CA GLY A 184 -15.83 -14.69 -9.87
C GLY A 184 -14.34 -14.74 -10.22
N THR A 185 -13.85 -13.86 -11.10
CA THR A 185 -12.41 -13.75 -11.43
C THR A 185 -11.58 -13.35 -10.22
N GLY A 186 -12.10 -12.47 -9.36
CA GLY A 186 -11.38 -11.95 -8.21
C GLY A 186 -10.10 -11.25 -8.65
N CYS A 187 -10.19 -10.08 -9.24
CA CYS A 187 -9.08 -9.37 -9.88
C CYS A 187 -7.96 -9.01 -8.87
N LEU A 188 -6.87 -9.77 -8.89
CA LEU A 188 -5.65 -9.51 -8.13
C LEU A 188 -4.50 -9.23 -9.11
N LEU A 189 -3.80 -8.11 -8.92
CA LEU A 189 -2.49 -7.85 -9.52
C LEU A 189 -1.41 -7.97 -8.43
N TYR A 190 -0.33 -8.65 -8.78
CA TYR A 190 0.89 -8.73 -8.00
C TYR A 190 2.04 -8.13 -8.80
#